data_40812a5dd9193db093119ee17a66c414
#
_entry.id   40812a5dd9193db093119ee17a66c414
#
_cell.length_a   1.000
_cell.length_b   1.000
_cell.length_c   1.000
_cell.angle_alpha   90.00
_cell.angle_beta   90.00
_cell.angle_gamma   90.00
#
_symmetry.space_group_name_H-M   'P 1'
#
loop_
_entity.id
_entity.type
_entity.pdbx_description
1 polymer ?
#
loop_
_entity_poly.entity_id
_entity_poly.type
_entity_poly.pdbx_seq_one_letter_code
_entity_poly.pdbx_strand_id
1 'polypeptide(L)'
;MVLVATRNPLNIGAAARAMANFGFTRLRVVNPYDVAFREARSAVGAAPLLARAEEFSSTAEAVADATLVVGTTSLGHRELHHALRRLEYGARLMLRRLPRSPVALLFGSEKFGLSNEDLSHCHWLMRIPTLDRDLSMNLGQAVALCLYELVRDPKAAAARPERVKPSSAAENEQITALWCEALRSSGYVNPLTARSTEEKLRRMIRRWNITARDAPVTLGMLRQILWKLGNSGE
;
A
#
# COMPACT_ATOMS: atom_id res chain seq x y z
N MET A 1 13.63 13.50 9.63
CA MET A 1 12.25 14.00 9.53
C MET A 1 12.05 15.12 10.53
N VAL A 2 11.31 16.17 10.20
CA VAL A 2 11.07 17.34 11.06
C VAL A 2 9.57 17.52 11.25
N LEU A 3 9.10 17.53 12.50
CA LEU A 3 7.75 17.88 12.90
C LEU A 3 7.73 19.30 13.43
N VAL A 4 6.93 20.18 12.87
CA VAL A 4 6.88 21.60 13.21
C VAL A 4 5.56 21.92 13.90
N ALA A 5 5.61 22.41 15.14
CA ALA A 5 4.50 22.84 15.96
C ALA A 5 3.34 21.83 16.05
N THR A 6 3.67 20.54 16.04
CA THR A 6 2.67 19.46 16.20
C THR A 6 2.19 19.39 17.66
N ARG A 7 0.87 19.24 17.85
CA ARG A 7 0.24 19.36 19.17
C ARG A 7 -0.49 18.11 19.65
N ASN A 8 -0.81 17.18 18.74
CA ASN A 8 -1.53 15.98 19.10
C ASN A 8 -0.55 14.82 19.42
N PRO A 9 -0.50 14.31 20.67
CA PRO A 9 0.40 13.24 21.06
C PRO A 9 0.18 11.94 20.25
N LEU A 10 -1.07 11.64 19.85
CA LEU A 10 -1.38 10.48 19.04
C LEU A 10 -0.77 10.59 17.63
N ASN A 11 -0.79 11.77 17.04
CA ASN A 11 -0.19 12.02 15.73
C ASN A 11 1.34 11.96 15.78
N ILE A 12 1.94 12.52 16.83
CA ILE A 12 3.40 12.44 17.08
C ILE A 12 3.81 10.98 17.24
N GLY A 13 3.08 10.22 18.05
CA GLY A 13 3.31 8.79 18.24
C GLY A 13 3.14 7.98 16.96
N ALA A 14 2.10 8.26 16.16
CA ALA A 14 1.86 7.60 14.87
C ALA A 14 2.98 7.92 13.86
N ALA A 15 3.44 9.17 13.79
CA ALA A 15 4.56 9.57 12.94
C ALA A 15 5.85 8.87 13.34
N ALA A 16 6.18 8.83 14.64
CA ALA A 16 7.34 8.13 15.15
C ALA A 16 7.29 6.62 14.87
N ARG A 17 6.11 6.01 15.00
CA ARG A 17 5.89 4.60 14.66
C ARG A 17 6.09 4.33 13.18
N ALA A 18 5.57 5.20 12.30
CA ALA A 18 5.80 5.10 10.86
C ALA A 18 7.30 5.19 10.53
N MET A 19 8.03 6.11 11.17
CA MET A 19 9.50 6.19 11.02
C MET A 19 10.19 4.89 11.40
N ALA A 20 9.86 4.32 12.56
CA ALA A 20 10.44 3.06 13.03
C ALA A 20 10.16 1.90 12.05
N ASN A 21 8.93 1.81 11.56
CA ASN A 21 8.52 0.76 10.59
C ASN A 21 9.29 0.84 9.27
N PHE A 22 9.65 2.04 8.82
CA PHE A 22 10.36 2.25 7.56
C PHE A 22 11.87 2.50 7.72
N GLY A 23 12.42 2.30 8.92
CA GLY A 23 13.86 2.39 9.18
C GLY A 23 14.43 3.80 9.26
N PHE A 24 13.59 4.82 9.46
CA PHE A 24 14.03 6.20 9.66
C PHE A 24 14.19 6.50 11.14
N THR A 25 15.39 6.88 11.56
CA THR A 25 15.75 6.99 12.98
C THR A 25 15.94 8.42 13.48
N ARG A 26 16.09 9.42 12.60
CA ARG A 26 16.35 10.79 12.98
C ARG A 26 15.09 11.64 12.96
N LEU A 27 14.54 11.91 14.14
CA LEU A 27 13.37 12.76 14.36
C LEU A 27 13.84 14.09 14.97
N ARG A 28 13.43 15.19 14.36
CA ARG A 28 13.56 16.56 14.86
C ARG A 28 12.19 17.15 15.11
N VAL A 29 12.07 17.94 16.16
CA VAL A 29 10.82 18.57 16.56
C VAL A 29 11.07 20.05 16.78
N VAL A 30 10.29 20.89 16.12
CA VAL A 30 10.38 22.36 16.22
C VAL A 30 9.21 22.86 17.03
N ASN A 31 9.47 23.68 18.03
CA ASN A 31 8.47 24.25 18.94
C ASN A 31 7.46 23.18 19.41
N PRO A 32 7.93 22.08 20.05
CA PRO A 32 7.05 21.06 20.54
C PRO A 32 6.14 21.63 21.64
N TYR A 33 4.87 21.21 21.61
CA TYR A 33 4.01 21.44 22.76
C TYR A 33 4.36 20.39 23.82
N ASP A 34 5.02 20.83 24.91
CA ASP A 34 5.64 19.95 25.89
C ASP A 34 4.77 18.82 26.44
N VAL A 35 3.49 19.10 26.68
CA VAL A 35 2.54 18.11 27.19
C VAL A 35 2.32 17.02 26.16
N ALA A 36 2.00 17.40 24.90
CA ALA A 36 1.75 16.47 23.82
C ALA A 36 2.96 15.60 23.51
N PHE A 37 4.16 16.19 23.55
CA PHE A 37 5.39 15.45 23.28
C PHE A 37 5.76 14.48 24.41
N ARG A 38 5.54 14.86 25.68
CA ARG A 38 5.72 13.96 26.82
C ARG A 38 4.74 12.78 26.80
N GLU A 39 3.49 13.02 26.49
CA GLU A 39 2.47 11.98 26.34
C GLU A 39 2.80 11.03 25.17
N ALA A 40 3.27 11.58 24.05
CA ALA A 40 3.69 10.78 22.90
C ALA A 40 4.86 9.85 23.22
N ARG A 41 5.77 10.26 24.09
CA ARG A 41 6.89 9.42 24.56
C ARG A 41 6.44 8.13 25.26
N SER A 42 5.24 8.10 25.79
CA SER A 42 4.65 6.91 26.41
C SER A 42 4.01 5.94 25.40
N ALA A 43 3.91 6.31 24.13
CA ALA A 43 3.30 5.48 23.10
C ALA A 43 4.12 4.21 22.82
N VAL A 44 3.47 3.06 22.89
CA VAL A 44 4.09 1.74 22.72
C VAL A 44 4.69 1.59 21.30
N GLY A 45 5.95 1.14 21.22
CA GLY A 45 6.65 0.84 19.96
C GLY A 45 7.40 2.00 19.31
N ALA A 46 7.20 3.24 19.74
CA ALA A 46 7.94 4.42 19.24
C ALA A 46 8.80 5.11 20.30
N ALA A 47 8.74 4.65 21.54
CA ALA A 47 9.42 5.25 22.67
C ALA A 47 10.95 5.47 22.47
N PRO A 48 11.73 4.53 21.92
CA PRO A 48 13.17 4.74 21.72
C PRO A 48 13.47 5.84 20.70
N LEU A 49 12.63 6.03 19.69
CA LEU A 49 12.82 7.05 18.66
C LEU A 49 12.46 8.42 19.22
N LEU A 50 11.35 8.52 19.95
CA LEU A 50 10.93 9.75 20.61
C LEU A 50 11.91 10.19 21.70
N ALA A 51 12.49 9.23 22.44
CA ALA A 51 13.49 9.52 23.47
C ALA A 51 14.78 10.14 22.90
N ARG A 52 15.09 9.87 21.60
CA ARG A 52 16.25 10.44 20.91
C ARG A 52 15.90 11.63 20.02
N ALA A 53 14.65 12.07 20.02
CA ALA A 53 14.24 13.20 19.19
C ALA A 53 14.99 14.46 19.60
N GLU A 54 15.51 15.18 18.60
CA GLU A 54 16.21 16.45 18.77
C GLU A 54 15.17 17.59 18.78
N GLU A 55 15.19 18.43 19.81
CA GLU A 55 14.26 19.55 19.95
C GLU A 55 14.94 20.86 19.53
N PHE A 56 14.23 21.69 18.78
CA PHE A 56 14.71 22.96 18.23
C PHE A 56 13.71 24.09 18.49
N SER A 57 14.21 25.32 18.60
CA SER A 57 13.38 26.52 18.77
C SER A 57 12.85 27.05 17.45
N SER A 58 13.51 26.74 16.32
CA SER A 58 13.14 27.24 14.99
C SER A 58 13.34 26.18 13.89
N THR A 59 12.61 26.35 12.80
CA THR A 59 12.79 25.53 11.59
C THR A 59 14.18 25.73 10.99
N ALA A 60 14.70 26.97 11.03
CA ALA A 60 16.05 27.28 10.56
C ALA A 60 17.10 26.41 11.24
N GLU A 61 17.08 26.34 12.59
CA GLU A 61 18.00 25.51 13.35
C GLU A 61 17.83 24.02 13.04
N ALA A 62 16.56 23.57 12.97
CA ALA A 62 16.24 22.17 12.73
C ALA A 62 16.69 21.65 11.38
N VAL A 63 16.94 22.51 10.39
CA VAL A 63 17.36 22.12 9.04
C VAL A 63 18.75 22.60 8.67
N ALA A 64 19.49 23.19 9.58
CA ALA A 64 20.78 23.86 9.31
C ALA A 64 21.83 22.94 8.65
N ASP A 65 21.81 21.65 8.94
CA ASP A 65 22.72 20.66 8.33
C ASP A 65 22.17 20.02 7.05
N ALA A 66 20.92 20.31 6.67
CA ALA A 66 20.31 19.69 5.50
C ALA A 66 20.68 20.42 4.20
N THR A 67 21.07 19.66 3.18
CA THR A 67 21.35 20.20 1.84
C THR A 67 20.13 20.21 0.94
N LEU A 68 19.07 19.54 1.35
CA LEU A 68 17.76 19.56 0.70
C LEU A 68 16.68 19.60 1.78
N VAL A 69 15.85 20.63 1.73
CA VAL A 69 14.70 20.80 2.62
C VAL A 69 13.42 20.74 1.81
N VAL A 70 12.54 19.81 2.16
CA VAL A 70 11.28 19.56 1.47
C VAL A 70 10.14 19.76 2.45
N GLY A 71 9.22 20.69 2.15
CA GLY A 71 8.03 20.90 2.94
C GLY A 71 6.87 20.05 2.40
N THR A 72 6.00 19.55 3.28
CA THR A 72 4.75 18.91 2.86
C THR A 72 3.59 19.89 2.96
N THR A 73 2.66 19.82 2.01
CA THR A 73 1.47 20.68 1.98
C THR A 73 0.27 19.95 1.39
N SER A 74 -0.92 20.24 1.91
CA SER A 74 -2.18 20.14 1.17
C SER A 74 -2.36 21.43 0.35
N LEU A 75 -2.99 21.40 -0.81
CA LEU A 75 -3.09 22.61 -1.65
C LEU A 75 -3.80 23.75 -0.93
N GLY A 76 -4.95 23.50 -0.30
CA GLY A 76 -5.74 24.53 0.36
C GLY A 76 -5.91 25.79 -0.50
N HIS A 77 -6.30 26.88 0.14
CA HIS A 77 -6.45 28.20 -0.51
C HIS A 77 -5.16 29.06 -0.46
N ARG A 78 -3.99 28.45 -0.21
CA ARG A 78 -2.73 29.20 -0.11
C ARG A 78 -2.09 29.43 -1.47
N GLU A 79 -1.68 30.67 -1.72
CA GLU A 79 -0.74 30.98 -2.79
C GLU A 79 0.63 30.41 -2.46
N LEU A 80 1.08 29.43 -3.25
CA LEU A 80 2.37 28.78 -3.06
C LEU A 80 3.40 29.42 -3.98
N HIS A 81 4.44 30.01 -3.40
CA HIS A 81 5.56 30.59 -4.17
C HIS A 81 6.66 29.57 -4.48
N HIS A 82 6.50 28.30 -4.08
CA HIS A 82 7.45 27.23 -4.27
C HIS A 82 7.01 26.27 -5.37
N ALA A 83 7.98 25.62 -6.01
CA ALA A 83 7.69 24.52 -6.92
C ALA A 83 7.00 23.37 -6.15
N LEU A 84 5.79 23.00 -6.56
CA LEU A 84 5.02 21.91 -5.97
C LEU A 84 5.23 20.61 -6.75
N ARG A 85 5.57 19.55 -6.06
CA ARG A 85 5.84 18.23 -6.64
C ARG A 85 4.92 17.18 -6.05
N ARG A 86 4.44 16.27 -6.87
CA ARG A 86 3.73 15.09 -6.39
C ARG A 86 4.69 14.17 -5.63
N LEU A 87 4.14 13.43 -4.65
CA LEU A 87 4.90 12.54 -3.77
C LEU A 87 5.81 11.59 -4.57
N GLU A 88 5.30 10.94 -5.61
CA GLU A 88 6.03 9.93 -6.38
C GLU A 88 7.26 10.51 -7.09
N TYR A 89 7.13 11.72 -7.59
CA TYR A 89 8.24 12.43 -8.24
C TYR A 89 9.21 13.02 -7.21
N GLY A 90 8.67 13.64 -6.16
CA GLY A 90 9.44 14.22 -5.05
C GLY A 90 10.30 13.18 -4.34
N ALA A 91 9.73 12.01 -4.05
CA ALA A 91 10.46 10.91 -3.43
C ALA A 91 11.67 10.48 -4.28
N ARG A 92 11.53 10.36 -5.60
CA ARG A 92 12.65 10.03 -6.51
C ARG A 92 13.78 11.07 -6.45
N LEU A 93 13.44 12.35 -6.33
CA LEU A 93 14.44 13.42 -6.17
C LEU A 93 15.16 13.33 -4.82
N MET A 94 14.41 13.06 -3.74
CA MET A 94 14.98 12.86 -2.41
C MET A 94 15.90 11.63 -2.36
N LEU A 95 15.49 10.50 -2.93
CA LEU A 95 16.27 9.27 -3.00
C LEU A 95 17.62 9.44 -3.70
N ARG A 96 17.71 10.31 -4.71
CA ARG A 96 18.97 10.64 -5.36
C ARG A 96 19.93 11.43 -4.48
N ARG A 97 19.42 12.14 -3.47
CA ARG A 97 20.20 12.96 -2.54
C ARG A 97 20.56 12.22 -1.26
N LEU A 98 19.63 11.44 -0.70
CA LEU A 98 19.79 10.73 0.57
C LEU A 98 21.13 9.99 0.75
N PRO A 99 21.69 9.28 -0.25
CA PRO A 99 22.98 8.60 -0.09
C PRO A 99 24.20 9.53 -0.02
N ARG A 100 24.02 10.80 -0.39
CA ARG A 100 25.13 11.75 -0.55
C ARG A 100 25.12 12.87 0.49
N SER A 101 23.95 13.19 1.05
CA SER A 101 23.81 14.35 1.91
C SER A 101 22.52 14.30 2.72
N PRO A 102 22.47 14.99 3.89
CA PRO A 102 21.27 15.07 4.70
C PRO A 102 20.10 15.73 3.96
N VAL A 103 18.93 15.11 4.06
CA VAL A 103 17.67 15.60 3.51
C VAL A 103 16.68 15.78 4.66
N ALA A 104 16.06 16.95 4.76
CA ALA A 104 15.00 17.24 5.71
C ALA A 104 13.62 17.19 5.02
N LEU A 105 12.71 16.42 5.59
CA LEU A 105 11.30 16.37 5.19
C LEU A 105 10.46 16.92 6.33
N LEU A 106 9.75 18.03 6.08
CA LEU A 106 9.03 18.82 7.06
C LEU A 106 7.53 18.55 7.00
N PHE A 107 6.93 18.35 8.16
CA PHE A 107 5.50 18.27 8.37
C PHE A 107 5.07 19.33 9.38
N GLY A 108 4.06 20.11 9.05
CA GLY A 108 3.54 21.16 9.92
C GLY A 108 2.49 20.65 10.91
N SER A 109 1.94 21.59 11.67
CA SER A 109 0.86 21.32 12.63
C SER A 109 -0.40 20.79 11.93
N GLU A 110 -1.21 20.02 12.66
CA GLU A 110 -2.42 19.39 12.13
C GLU A 110 -3.46 20.41 11.67
N LYS A 111 -3.52 21.56 12.33
CA LYS A 111 -4.53 22.59 12.06
C LYS A 111 -4.11 23.56 10.96
N PHE A 112 -2.85 23.98 10.96
CA PHE A 112 -2.39 25.09 10.11
C PHE A 112 -1.35 24.65 9.06
N GLY A 113 -0.79 23.44 9.19
CA GLY A 113 0.33 23.01 8.37
C GLY A 113 1.63 23.75 8.71
N LEU A 114 2.52 23.88 7.75
CA LEU A 114 3.72 24.70 7.84
C LEU A 114 3.34 26.18 7.66
N SER A 115 3.91 27.08 8.47
CA SER A 115 3.76 28.52 8.31
C SER A 115 4.51 29.03 7.07
N ASN A 116 4.27 30.28 6.66
CA ASN A 116 5.04 30.87 5.55
C ASN A 116 6.53 31.01 5.90
N GLU A 117 6.84 31.22 7.18
CA GLU A 117 8.21 31.23 7.68
C GLU A 117 8.84 29.85 7.52
N ASP A 118 8.18 28.77 7.96
CA ASP A 118 8.68 27.40 7.79
C ASP A 118 8.89 27.05 6.31
N LEU A 119 7.93 27.45 5.45
CA LEU A 119 8.01 27.22 4.02
C LEU A 119 9.18 27.97 3.39
N SER A 120 9.57 29.13 3.89
CA SER A 120 10.69 29.94 3.36
C SER A 120 12.03 29.20 3.43
N HIS A 121 12.15 28.20 4.33
CA HIS A 121 13.33 27.34 4.44
C HIS A 121 13.31 26.14 3.48
N CYS A 122 12.20 25.93 2.73
CA CYS A 122 12.07 24.80 1.84
C CYS A 122 12.60 25.11 0.44
N HIS A 123 13.29 24.15 -0.19
CA HIS A 123 13.70 24.25 -1.58
C HIS A 123 12.52 24.05 -2.53
N TRP A 124 11.58 23.20 -2.14
CA TRP A 124 10.32 22.92 -2.84
C TRP A 124 9.34 22.19 -1.93
N LEU A 125 8.08 22.11 -2.38
CA LEU A 125 7.02 21.50 -1.62
C LEU A 125 6.58 20.17 -2.23
N MET A 126 6.16 19.25 -1.39
CA MET A 126 5.66 17.95 -1.76
C MET A 126 4.20 17.79 -1.36
N ARG A 127 3.44 17.21 -2.27
CA ARG A 127 2.02 16.93 -2.07
C ARG A 127 1.74 15.45 -2.24
N ILE A 128 0.97 14.88 -1.32
CA ILE A 128 0.35 13.58 -1.47
C ILE A 128 -0.92 13.77 -2.32
N PRO A 129 -1.07 13.06 -3.46
CA PRO A 129 -2.31 13.15 -4.24
C PRO A 129 -3.49 12.57 -3.45
N THR A 130 -4.51 13.37 -3.27
CA THR A 130 -5.80 13.00 -2.67
C THR A 130 -6.92 13.27 -3.65
N LEU A 131 -8.06 12.60 -3.53
CA LEU A 131 -9.23 12.83 -4.39
C LEU A 131 -9.74 14.24 -4.21
N ASP A 132 -9.93 14.65 -2.95
CA ASP A 132 -10.28 16.03 -2.60
C ASP A 132 -9.01 16.83 -2.30
N ARG A 133 -8.87 17.97 -2.99
CA ARG A 133 -7.69 18.83 -2.89
C ARG A 133 -7.65 19.64 -1.60
N ASP A 134 -8.81 19.86 -0.99
CA ASP A 134 -8.98 20.72 0.18
C ASP A 134 -8.92 19.92 1.50
N LEU A 135 -9.05 18.59 1.42
CA LEU A 135 -8.92 17.71 2.57
C LEU A 135 -7.46 17.47 2.93
N SER A 136 -7.09 17.87 4.14
CA SER A 136 -5.79 17.53 4.73
C SER A 136 -5.81 16.09 5.23
N MET A 137 -4.71 15.38 5.00
CA MET A 137 -4.50 14.03 5.53
C MET A 137 -4.07 14.10 7.00
N ASN A 138 -4.46 13.10 7.80
CA ASN A 138 -3.91 12.94 9.14
C ASN A 138 -2.37 12.88 9.10
N LEU A 139 -1.72 13.55 10.05
CA LEU A 139 -0.26 13.68 10.09
C LEU A 139 0.46 12.32 10.06
N GLY A 140 0.05 11.37 10.89
CA GLY A 140 0.66 10.04 10.94
C GLY A 140 0.51 9.28 9.62
N GLN A 141 -0.64 9.41 8.95
CA GLN A 141 -0.88 8.83 7.62
C GLN A 141 -0.02 9.49 6.56
N ALA A 142 0.08 10.82 6.57
CA ALA A 142 0.91 11.57 5.64
C ALA A 142 2.38 11.18 5.76
N VAL A 143 2.88 11.08 7.00
CA VAL A 143 4.24 10.60 7.29
C VAL A 143 4.43 9.17 6.76
N ALA A 144 3.51 8.27 7.07
CA ALA A 144 3.62 6.87 6.63
C ALA A 144 3.69 6.73 5.10
N LEU A 145 2.84 7.46 4.37
CA LEU A 145 2.83 7.44 2.90
C LEU A 145 4.13 8.01 2.31
N CYS A 146 4.61 9.14 2.85
CA CYS A 146 5.86 9.73 2.38
C CYS A 146 7.04 8.79 2.60
N LEU A 147 7.14 8.18 3.78
CA LEU A 147 8.22 7.26 4.10
C LEU A 147 8.12 5.93 3.34
N TYR A 148 6.91 5.40 3.16
CA TYR A 148 6.68 4.23 2.31
C TYR A 148 7.17 4.47 0.88
N GLU A 149 6.83 5.63 0.28
CA GLU A 149 7.27 5.95 -1.08
C GLU A 149 8.80 6.08 -1.20
N LEU A 150 9.49 6.42 -0.12
CA LEU A 150 10.96 6.47 -0.07
C LEU A 150 11.61 5.07 0.04
N VAL A 151 10.92 4.07 0.58
CA VAL A 151 11.51 2.74 0.79
C VAL A 151 10.96 1.66 -0.15
N ARG A 152 9.81 1.89 -0.77
CA ARG A 152 9.21 0.88 -1.65
C ARG A 152 10.11 0.57 -2.82
N ASP A 153 10.21 -0.70 -3.17
CA ASP A 153 10.86 -1.13 -4.40
C ASP A 153 9.91 -0.93 -5.60
N PRO A 154 10.19 0.03 -6.52
CA PRO A 154 9.36 0.22 -7.70
C PRO A 154 9.33 -1.00 -8.62
N LYS A 155 10.33 -1.89 -8.53
CA LYS A 155 10.39 -3.12 -9.33
C LYS A 155 9.49 -4.22 -8.77
N ALA A 156 9.14 -4.16 -7.48
CA ALA A 156 8.26 -5.16 -6.86
C ALA A 156 6.88 -5.20 -7.52
N ALA A 157 6.34 -4.04 -7.93
CA ALA A 157 5.07 -3.96 -8.67
C ALA A 157 5.18 -4.51 -10.12
N ALA A 158 6.38 -4.57 -10.66
CA ALA A 158 6.66 -5.16 -11.99
C ALA A 158 7.07 -6.64 -11.88
N ALA A 159 7.20 -7.19 -10.68
CA ALA A 159 7.45 -8.61 -10.48
C ALA A 159 6.32 -9.40 -11.14
N ARG A 160 6.68 -10.33 -12.02
CA ARG A 160 5.68 -11.20 -12.66
C ARG A 160 5.02 -12.03 -11.57
N PRO A 161 3.67 -12.12 -11.57
CA PRO A 161 2.99 -13.02 -10.66
C PRO A 161 3.52 -14.44 -10.86
N GLU A 162 3.49 -15.23 -9.80
CA GLU A 162 3.92 -16.64 -9.84
C GLU A 162 3.29 -17.32 -11.06
N ARG A 163 4.12 -17.94 -11.90
CA ARG A 163 3.64 -18.60 -13.13
C ARG A 163 2.93 -19.89 -12.73
N VAL A 164 1.66 -19.79 -12.47
CA VAL A 164 0.80 -20.95 -12.32
C VAL A 164 0.64 -21.59 -13.69
N LYS A 165 1.13 -22.81 -13.86
CA LYS A 165 0.99 -23.57 -15.12
C LYS A 165 -0.51 -23.90 -15.30
N PRO A 166 -1.16 -23.45 -16.38
CA PRO A 166 -2.55 -23.81 -16.64
C PRO A 166 -2.66 -25.29 -17.01
N SER A 167 -3.84 -25.87 -16.79
CA SER A 167 -4.18 -27.18 -17.34
C SER A 167 -4.18 -27.15 -18.86
N SER A 168 -3.86 -28.29 -19.45
CA SER A 168 -3.90 -28.43 -20.92
C SER A 168 -5.34 -28.42 -21.46
N ALA A 169 -5.47 -28.15 -22.76
CA ALA A 169 -6.75 -28.23 -23.43
C ALA A 169 -7.36 -29.65 -23.34
N ALA A 170 -6.51 -30.66 -23.37
CA ALA A 170 -6.93 -32.07 -23.24
C ALA A 170 -7.49 -32.38 -21.85
N GLU A 171 -6.81 -31.92 -20.77
CA GLU A 171 -7.30 -32.10 -19.38
C GLU A 171 -8.66 -31.38 -19.18
N ASN A 172 -8.79 -30.16 -19.68
CA ASN A 172 -10.06 -29.42 -19.60
C ASN A 172 -11.18 -30.12 -20.38
N GLU A 173 -10.89 -30.79 -21.51
CA GLU A 173 -11.86 -31.55 -22.26
C GLU A 173 -12.26 -32.82 -21.53
N GLN A 174 -11.32 -33.55 -20.91
CA GLN A 174 -11.60 -34.67 -20.02
C GLN A 174 -12.50 -34.29 -18.85
N ILE A 175 -12.21 -33.15 -18.19
CA ILE A 175 -13.05 -32.63 -17.12
C ILE A 175 -14.44 -32.33 -17.64
N THR A 176 -14.55 -31.72 -18.81
CA THR A 176 -15.87 -31.45 -19.47
C THR A 176 -16.64 -32.70 -19.69
N ALA A 177 -16.01 -33.73 -20.28
CA ALA A 177 -16.65 -35.02 -20.56
C ALA A 177 -17.16 -35.71 -19.30
N LEU A 178 -16.34 -35.81 -18.25
CA LEU A 178 -16.74 -36.43 -16.98
C LEU A 178 -17.85 -35.62 -16.26
N TRP A 179 -17.81 -34.29 -16.33
CA TRP A 179 -18.92 -33.48 -15.83
C TRP A 179 -20.23 -33.74 -16.59
N CYS A 180 -20.17 -33.78 -17.91
CA CYS A 180 -21.34 -34.09 -18.72
C CYS A 180 -21.93 -35.46 -18.40
N GLU A 181 -21.06 -36.45 -18.20
CA GLU A 181 -21.47 -37.81 -17.83
C GLU A 181 -22.14 -37.85 -16.44
N ALA A 182 -21.54 -37.18 -15.43
CA ALA A 182 -22.13 -37.08 -14.12
C ALA A 182 -23.50 -36.38 -14.13
N LEU A 183 -23.63 -35.31 -14.91
CA LEU A 183 -24.88 -34.57 -15.04
C LEU A 183 -25.97 -35.39 -15.83
N ARG A 184 -25.57 -36.23 -16.77
CA ARG A 184 -26.51 -37.18 -17.41
C ARG A 184 -26.96 -38.24 -16.40
N SER A 185 -26.03 -38.87 -15.70
CA SER A 185 -26.34 -39.91 -14.72
C SER A 185 -27.18 -39.40 -13.54
N SER A 186 -27.06 -38.13 -13.17
CA SER A 186 -27.88 -37.49 -12.14
C SER A 186 -29.27 -37.06 -12.63
N GLY A 187 -29.58 -37.18 -13.93
CA GLY A 187 -30.84 -36.72 -14.54
C GLY A 187 -30.92 -35.21 -14.77
N TYR A 188 -29.86 -34.44 -14.51
CA TYR A 188 -29.85 -33.00 -14.76
C TYR A 188 -29.88 -32.62 -16.23
N VAL A 189 -29.28 -33.42 -17.10
CA VAL A 189 -29.19 -33.15 -18.54
C VAL A 189 -30.35 -33.81 -19.26
N ASN A 190 -31.22 -33.02 -19.86
CA ASN A 190 -32.24 -33.52 -20.80
C ASN A 190 -31.58 -33.91 -22.14
N PRO A 191 -31.92 -35.07 -22.72
CA PRO A 191 -31.40 -35.51 -24.02
C PRO A 191 -31.54 -34.46 -25.15
N LEU A 192 -32.62 -33.69 -25.16
CA LEU A 192 -32.88 -32.65 -26.15
C LEU A 192 -31.90 -31.44 -26.04
N THR A 193 -31.39 -31.19 -24.85
CA THR A 193 -30.50 -30.06 -24.58
C THR A 193 -29.04 -30.49 -24.34
N ALA A 194 -28.75 -31.76 -24.44
CA ALA A 194 -27.44 -32.32 -24.08
C ALA A 194 -26.26 -31.60 -24.75
N ARG A 195 -26.36 -31.36 -26.07
CA ARG A 195 -25.31 -30.67 -26.84
C ARG A 195 -25.11 -29.23 -26.38
N SER A 196 -26.17 -28.46 -26.17
CA SER A 196 -26.08 -27.08 -25.72
C SER A 196 -25.57 -26.98 -24.27
N THR A 197 -25.90 -27.97 -23.46
CA THR A 197 -25.39 -28.06 -22.06
C THR A 197 -23.89 -28.36 -22.08
N GLU A 198 -23.42 -29.27 -22.91
CA GLU A 198 -21.99 -29.57 -23.05
C GLU A 198 -21.20 -28.33 -23.51
N GLU A 199 -21.70 -27.58 -24.50
CA GLU A 199 -21.07 -26.36 -24.96
C GLU A 199 -21.01 -25.27 -23.86
N LYS A 200 -22.07 -25.15 -23.06
CA LYS A 200 -22.13 -24.24 -21.93
C LYS A 200 -21.11 -24.65 -20.85
N LEU A 201 -21.06 -25.93 -20.52
CA LEU A 201 -20.15 -26.49 -19.53
C LEU A 201 -18.68 -26.31 -19.95
N ARG A 202 -18.36 -26.61 -21.22
CA ARG A 202 -17.03 -26.40 -21.80
C ARG A 202 -16.58 -24.93 -21.63
N ARG A 203 -17.43 -23.97 -21.96
CA ARG A 203 -17.15 -22.55 -21.77
C ARG A 203 -16.97 -22.18 -20.30
N MET A 204 -17.74 -22.78 -19.39
CA MET A 204 -17.63 -22.54 -17.95
C MET A 204 -16.30 -23.06 -17.42
N ILE A 205 -15.91 -24.29 -17.72
CA ILE A 205 -14.65 -24.91 -17.29
C ILE A 205 -13.45 -24.10 -17.80
N ARG A 206 -13.50 -23.62 -19.06
CA ARG A 206 -12.44 -22.75 -19.60
C ARG A 206 -12.28 -21.44 -18.82
N ARG A 207 -13.36 -20.85 -18.31
CA ARG A 207 -13.31 -19.64 -17.49
C ARG A 207 -12.78 -19.89 -16.07
N TRP A 208 -12.82 -21.10 -15.56
CA TRP A 208 -12.29 -21.46 -14.26
C TRP A 208 -10.76 -21.40 -14.19
N ASN A 209 -10.08 -21.38 -15.33
CA ASN A 209 -8.62 -21.33 -15.41
C ASN A 209 -7.95 -22.36 -14.50
N ILE A 210 -8.43 -23.61 -14.58
CA ILE A 210 -7.94 -24.73 -13.77
C ILE A 210 -6.42 -24.86 -13.97
N THR A 211 -5.68 -25.03 -12.88
CA THR A 211 -4.23 -25.20 -12.95
C THR A 211 -3.86 -26.65 -13.30
N ALA A 212 -2.64 -26.85 -13.82
CA ALA A 212 -2.13 -28.19 -14.08
C ALA A 212 -2.01 -29.03 -12.78
N ARG A 213 -1.97 -28.37 -11.61
CA ARG A 213 -1.98 -29.03 -10.31
C ARG A 213 -3.37 -29.47 -9.89
N ASP A 214 -4.39 -28.69 -10.22
CA ASP A 214 -5.78 -28.94 -9.80
C ASP A 214 -6.53 -29.86 -10.76
N ALA A 215 -6.11 -29.93 -12.02
CA ALA A 215 -6.76 -30.78 -13.03
C ALA A 215 -6.80 -32.26 -12.65
N PRO A 216 -5.70 -32.92 -12.20
CA PRO A 216 -5.75 -34.30 -11.75
C PRO A 216 -6.68 -34.54 -10.55
N VAL A 217 -6.72 -33.59 -9.61
CA VAL A 217 -7.60 -33.65 -8.44
C VAL A 217 -9.06 -33.58 -8.88
N THR A 218 -9.40 -32.63 -9.77
CA THR A 218 -10.74 -32.47 -10.32
C THR A 218 -11.19 -33.73 -11.07
N LEU A 219 -10.32 -34.31 -11.89
CA LEU A 219 -10.58 -35.56 -12.59
C LEU A 219 -10.81 -36.73 -11.63
N GLY A 220 -10.03 -36.81 -10.55
CA GLY A 220 -10.19 -37.83 -9.51
C GLY A 220 -11.54 -37.72 -8.80
N MET A 221 -11.93 -36.50 -8.42
CA MET A 221 -13.25 -36.23 -7.79
C MET A 221 -14.40 -36.66 -8.70
N LEU A 222 -14.35 -36.28 -9.98
CA LEU A 222 -15.41 -36.61 -10.94
C LEU A 222 -15.53 -38.12 -11.20
N ARG A 223 -14.41 -38.83 -11.30
CA ARG A 223 -14.40 -40.30 -11.41
C ARG A 223 -15.04 -40.97 -10.21
N GLN A 224 -14.76 -40.48 -9.00
CA GLN A 224 -15.36 -41.01 -7.77
C GLN A 224 -16.86 -40.76 -7.70
N ILE A 225 -17.31 -39.57 -8.12
CA ILE A 225 -18.74 -39.24 -8.22
C ILE A 225 -19.44 -40.17 -9.19
N LEU A 226 -18.89 -40.37 -10.40
CA LEU A 226 -19.44 -41.27 -11.42
C LEU A 226 -19.50 -42.71 -10.96
N TRP A 227 -18.43 -43.21 -10.31
CA TRP A 227 -18.43 -44.56 -9.72
C TRP A 227 -19.57 -44.72 -8.71
N LYS A 228 -19.80 -43.73 -7.86
CA LYS A 228 -20.89 -43.80 -6.85
C LYS A 228 -22.26 -43.75 -7.53
N LEU A 229 -22.45 -42.88 -8.54
CA LEU A 229 -23.70 -42.77 -9.26
C LEU A 229 -24.03 -44.09 -10.03
N GLY A 230 -23.03 -44.74 -10.59
CA GLY A 230 -23.19 -46.05 -11.27
C GLY A 230 -23.54 -47.20 -10.33
N ASN A 231 -23.10 -47.14 -9.07
CA ASN A 231 -23.32 -48.20 -8.06
C ASN A 231 -24.46 -47.88 -7.06
N SER A 232 -25.25 -46.84 -7.30
CA SER A 232 -26.38 -46.48 -6.44
C SER A 232 -27.70 -47.10 -6.91
N GLY A 233 -27.67 -48.07 -7.85
CA GLY A 233 -28.81 -48.79 -8.44
C GLY A 233 -28.94 -50.24 -8.00
N GLU A 234 -28.13 -50.69 -6.99
CA GLU A 234 -28.31 -51.98 -6.35
C GLU A 234 -28.96 -51.85 -4.97
#